data_1f351ec21c3f799ea9034c0117b91c1f
#
_entry.id   1f351ec21c3f799ea9034c0117b91c1f
#
_cell.length_a   1.000
_cell.length_b   1.000
_cell.length_c   1.000
_cell.angle_alpha   90.00
_cell.angle_beta   90.00
_cell.angle_gamma   90.00
#
_symmetry.space_group_name_H-M   'P 1'
#
loop_
_entity.id
_entity.type
_entity.pdbx_description
1 polymer ?
#
loop_
_entity_poly.entity_id
_entity_poly.type
_entity_poly.pdbx_seq_one_letter_code
_entity_poly.pdbx_strand_id
1 'polypeptide(L)'
;MLLDLEDVKLLLDKEVKQRNSSSELSLEKPDPLLIASKYKDESIALICALFAYGNAGQIVKFLSSLDFSLLNESEDTIAKELNTHYYRFQKSEDVIALFTALKRLKELSSIEELFYEGYKKEHNILDGLWNFIETLRAIYPKNTHGYNFLVGSLPKKVSSAGTYKRYLMYLRWMVRDDKLDLGLWRNINKKDLLMPLDTHTFKMSQKLGLLQRKSYDMKASIELTNTFKKWDKTDPIKYDFALYRIGQEGMF
;
A
#
# COMPACT_ATOMS: atom_id res chain seq x y z
N MET A 1 -3.33 31.19 -9.81
CA MET A 1 -4.81 31.09 -9.76
C MET A 1 -5.13 29.69 -9.24
N LEU A 2 -5.83 29.57 -8.13
CA LEU A 2 -6.30 28.26 -7.65
C LEU A 2 -7.33 27.76 -8.67
N LEU A 3 -7.16 26.53 -9.15
CA LEU A 3 -8.16 25.89 -10.00
C LEU A 3 -9.44 25.73 -9.18
N ASP A 4 -10.61 25.86 -9.85
CA ASP A 4 -11.88 25.47 -9.25
C ASP A 4 -11.89 23.95 -9.02
N LEU A 5 -12.64 23.48 -8.02
CA LEU A 5 -12.74 22.05 -7.71
C LEU A 5 -13.33 21.24 -8.87
N GLU A 6 -14.20 21.84 -9.69
CA GLU A 6 -14.72 21.19 -10.90
C GLU A 6 -13.62 21.02 -11.97
N ASP A 7 -12.76 22.03 -12.16
CA ASP A 7 -11.62 21.92 -13.07
C ASP A 7 -10.63 20.87 -12.61
N VAL A 8 -10.36 20.81 -11.28
CA VAL A 8 -9.51 19.77 -10.69
C VAL A 8 -10.11 18.38 -10.91
N LYS A 9 -11.41 18.23 -10.74
CA LYS A 9 -12.13 16.97 -10.99
C LYS A 9 -11.99 16.53 -12.46
N LEU A 10 -12.24 17.43 -13.39
CA LEU A 10 -12.12 17.16 -14.83
C LEU A 10 -10.70 16.74 -15.21
N LEU A 11 -9.69 17.43 -14.66
CA LEU A 11 -8.29 17.06 -14.84
C LEU A 11 -8.02 15.66 -14.32
N LEU A 12 -8.41 15.36 -13.08
CA LEU A 12 -8.18 14.05 -12.47
C LEU A 12 -8.94 12.93 -13.16
N ASP A 13 -10.18 13.16 -13.60
CA ASP A 13 -10.95 12.17 -14.38
C ASP A 13 -10.25 11.84 -15.72
N LYS A 14 -9.68 12.86 -16.38
CA LYS A 14 -8.86 12.68 -17.59
C LYS A 14 -7.60 11.85 -17.30
N GLU A 15 -6.85 12.21 -16.26
CA GLU A 15 -5.62 11.52 -15.87
C GLU A 15 -5.90 10.06 -15.45
N VAL A 16 -6.95 9.81 -14.68
CA VAL A 16 -7.39 8.44 -14.33
C VAL A 16 -7.61 7.61 -15.58
N LYS A 17 -8.37 8.14 -16.56
CA LYS A 17 -8.66 7.44 -17.81
C LYS A 17 -7.40 7.17 -18.63
N GLN A 18 -6.48 8.13 -18.70
CA GLN A 18 -5.26 8.03 -19.48
C GLN A 18 -4.25 7.07 -18.84
N ARG A 19 -4.12 7.12 -17.51
CA ARG A 19 -3.12 6.34 -16.75
C ARG A 19 -3.59 4.96 -16.31
N ASN A 20 -4.84 4.61 -16.50
CA ASN A 20 -5.30 3.24 -16.29
C ASN A 20 -4.84 2.35 -17.47
N SER A 21 -3.54 2.11 -17.53
CA SER A 21 -2.87 1.38 -18.61
C SER A 21 -1.67 0.61 -18.07
N SER A 22 -1.47 -0.61 -18.56
CA SER A 22 -0.29 -1.43 -18.22
C SER A 22 1.05 -0.76 -18.61
N SER A 23 1.04 0.20 -19.55
CA SER A 23 2.23 0.98 -19.94
C SER A 23 2.74 1.91 -18.84
N GLU A 24 1.93 2.18 -17.80
CA GLU A 24 2.37 2.93 -16.61
C GLU A 24 3.27 2.10 -15.68
N LEU A 25 3.32 0.77 -15.85
CA LEU A 25 4.16 -0.14 -15.08
C LEU A 25 5.30 -0.65 -15.98
N SER A 26 6.43 0.07 -16.00
CA SER A 26 7.60 -0.29 -16.79
C SER A 26 8.90 -0.02 -16.02
N LEU A 27 10.04 -0.48 -16.54
CA LEU A 27 11.35 -0.18 -15.97
C LEU A 27 11.73 1.30 -16.12
N GLU A 28 11.16 2.00 -17.08
CA GLU A 28 11.34 3.44 -17.29
C GLU A 28 10.49 4.25 -16.29
N LYS A 29 9.37 3.68 -15.86
CA LYS A 29 8.47 4.23 -14.84
C LYS A 29 8.39 3.26 -13.66
N PRO A 30 9.49 3.06 -12.90
CA PRO A 30 9.58 2.02 -11.89
C PRO A 30 8.53 2.24 -10.78
N ASP A 31 7.82 1.16 -10.46
CA ASP A 31 6.83 1.12 -9.39
C ASP A 31 6.86 -0.28 -8.75
N PRO A 32 6.75 -0.44 -7.43
CA PRO A 32 6.73 -1.76 -6.79
C PRO A 32 5.58 -2.65 -7.28
N LEU A 33 4.48 -2.09 -7.77
CA LEU A 33 3.39 -2.83 -8.38
C LEU A 33 3.83 -3.59 -9.65
N LEU A 34 4.86 -3.10 -10.36
CA LEU A 34 5.46 -3.82 -11.50
C LEU A 34 5.95 -5.23 -11.11
N ILE A 35 6.49 -5.38 -9.89
CA ILE A 35 6.93 -6.69 -9.40
C ILE A 35 5.72 -7.50 -8.91
N ALA A 36 4.85 -6.92 -8.09
CA ALA A 36 3.65 -7.59 -7.57
C ALA A 36 2.76 -8.16 -8.68
N SER A 37 2.59 -7.43 -9.80
CA SER A 37 1.73 -7.82 -10.92
C SER A 37 2.21 -9.07 -11.67
N LYS A 38 3.51 -9.41 -11.59
CA LYS A 38 4.07 -10.61 -12.21
C LYS A 38 3.63 -11.89 -11.50
N TYR A 39 3.42 -11.83 -10.18
CA TYR A 39 3.15 -13.00 -9.36
C TYR A 39 1.66 -13.17 -9.04
N LYS A 40 0.91 -12.09 -8.94
CA LYS A 40 -0.53 -12.09 -8.55
C LYS A 40 -0.79 -12.92 -7.29
N ASP A 41 0.07 -12.71 -6.29
CA ASP A 41 0.01 -13.36 -4.98
C ASP A 41 -0.07 -12.28 -3.89
N GLU A 42 -0.96 -12.45 -2.92
CA GLU A 42 -1.21 -11.45 -1.89
C GLU A 42 -0.02 -11.25 -0.95
N SER A 43 0.73 -12.30 -0.62
CA SER A 43 1.91 -12.22 0.25
C SER A 43 3.07 -11.51 -0.45
N ILE A 44 3.28 -11.81 -1.74
CA ILE A 44 4.31 -11.16 -2.57
C ILE A 44 3.95 -9.68 -2.76
N ALA A 45 2.69 -9.38 -3.07
CA ALA A 45 2.22 -8.01 -3.20
C ALA A 45 2.38 -7.22 -1.89
N LEU A 46 2.16 -7.86 -0.74
CA LEU A 46 2.40 -7.23 0.56
C LEU A 46 3.88 -6.93 0.78
N ILE A 47 4.79 -7.85 0.47
CA ILE A 47 6.24 -7.60 0.52
C ILE A 47 6.58 -6.39 -0.36
N CYS A 48 6.10 -6.37 -1.61
CA CYS A 48 6.33 -5.26 -2.53
C CYS A 48 5.84 -3.93 -1.97
N ALA A 49 4.67 -3.90 -1.35
CA ALA A 49 4.11 -2.71 -0.74
C ALA A 49 4.88 -2.26 0.51
N LEU A 50 5.29 -3.19 1.39
CA LEU A 50 6.01 -2.87 2.62
C LEU A 50 7.42 -2.32 2.36
N PHE A 51 8.06 -2.69 1.25
CA PHE A 51 9.33 -2.12 0.80
C PHE A 51 9.17 -0.89 -0.10
N ALA A 52 7.94 -0.42 -0.37
CA ALA A 52 7.67 0.75 -1.20
C ALA A 52 7.98 2.07 -0.48
N TYR A 53 9.25 2.31 -0.15
CA TYR A 53 9.74 3.56 0.40
C TYR A 53 11.17 3.86 -0.07
N GLY A 54 11.44 5.13 -0.36
CA GLY A 54 12.70 5.58 -0.94
C GLY A 54 12.60 5.78 -2.45
N ASN A 55 13.70 5.54 -3.18
CA ASN A 55 13.75 5.71 -4.62
C ASN A 55 13.10 4.52 -5.36
N ALA A 56 12.20 4.79 -6.28
CA ALA A 56 11.43 3.76 -6.99
C ALA A 56 12.31 2.75 -7.75
N GLY A 57 13.38 3.21 -8.42
CA GLY A 57 14.32 2.32 -9.11
C GLY A 57 15.06 1.38 -8.15
N GLN A 58 15.46 1.89 -6.96
CA GLN A 58 16.11 1.06 -5.94
C GLN A 58 15.12 0.06 -5.32
N ILE A 59 13.85 0.44 -5.14
CA ILE A 59 12.80 -0.47 -4.68
C ILE A 59 12.65 -1.63 -5.66
N VAL A 60 12.46 -1.33 -6.95
CA VAL A 60 12.29 -2.36 -8.00
C VAL A 60 13.53 -3.24 -8.09
N LYS A 61 14.73 -2.66 -8.03
CA LYS A 61 15.99 -3.43 -8.02
C LYS A 61 16.07 -4.41 -6.85
N PHE A 62 15.76 -3.96 -5.64
CA PHE A 62 15.76 -4.80 -4.44
C PHE A 62 14.68 -5.90 -4.55
N LEU A 63 13.44 -5.55 -4.89
CA LEU A 63 12.37 -6.52 -5.02
C LEU A 63 12.66 -7.57 -6.11
N SER A 64 13.32 -7.18 -7.20
CA SER A 64 13.72 -8.10 -8.27
C SER A 64 14.85 -9.04 -7.86
N SER A 65 15.58 -8.75 -6.78
CA SER A 65 16.63 -9.65 -6.26
C SER A 65 16.11 -10.70 -5.30
N LEU A 66 14.85 -10.58 -4.84
CA LEU A 66 14.24 -11.53 -3.93
C LEU A 66 13.70 -12.76 -4.68
N ASP A 67 13.97 -13.93 -4.15
CA ASP A 67 13.30 -15.16 -4.56
C ASP A 67 12.04 -15.38 -3.72
N PHE A 68 10.89 -15.07 -4.30
CA PHE A 68 9.61 -15.20 -3.62
C PHE A 68 9.14 -16.66 -3.45
N SER A 69 9.76 -17.63 -4.14
CA SER A 69 9.46 -19.05 -3.92
C SER A 69 9.80 -19.50 -2.51
N LEU A 70 10.71 -18.77 -1.83
CA LEU A 70 11.09 -18.98 -0.45
C LEU A 70 9.91 -18.91 0.54
N LEU A 71 8.80 -18.27 0.17
CA LEU A 71 7.58 -18.29 0.98
C LEU A 71 6.96 -19.69 1.14
N ASN A 72 7.39 -20.66 0.34
CA ASN A 72 6.97 -22.06 0.41
C ASN A 72 8.05 -22.99 0.99
N GLU A 73 9.23 -22.45 1.33
CA GLU A 73 10.38 -23.21 1.83
C GLU A 73 10.44 -23.27 3.36
N SER A 74 11.37 -24.05 3.89
CA SER A 74 11.62 -24.10 5.33
C SER A 74 12.19 -22.78 5.85
N GLU A 75 11.99 -22.49 7.15
CA GLU A 75 12.56 -21.28 7.77
C GLU A 75 14.09 -21.26 7.72
N ASP A 76 14.73 -22.43 7.80
CA ASP A 76 16.19 -22.55 7.65
C ASP A 76 16.64 -22.18 6.23
N THR A 77 15.88 -22.61 5.20
CA THR A 77 16.14 -22.23 3.81
C THR A 77 15.95 -20.72 3.62
N ILE A 78 14.87 -20.16 4.14
CA ILE A 78 14.63 -18.69 4.11
C ILE A 78 15.81 -17.95 4.74
N ALA A 79 16.23 -18.37 5.94
CA ALA A 79 17.32 -17.74 6.65
C ALA A 79 18.65 -17.83 5.90
N LYS A 80 18.94 -18.98 5.29
CA LYS A 80 20.15 -19.21 4.50
C LYS A 80 20.18 -18.35 3.24
N GLU A 81 19.12 -18.38 2.44
CA GLU A 81 19.10 -17.71 1.13
C GLU A 81 18.98 -16.17 1.24
N LEU A 82 18.31 -15.66 2.28
CA LEU A 82 18.15 -14.22 2.49
C LEU A 82 19.22 -13.56 3.37
N ASN A 83 20.26 -14.29 3.81
CA ASN A 83 21.27 -13.80 4.78
C ASN A 83 22.10 -12.62 4.28
N THR A 84 22.13 -12.34 2.97
CA THR A 84 22.85 -11.21 2.35
C THR A 84 21.91 -10.12 1.85
N HIS A 85 20.58 -10.33 1.93
CA HIS A 85 19.60 -9.36 1.44
C HIS A 85 19.35 -8.27 2.46
N TYR A 86 19.57 -7.03 2.09
CA TYR A 86 19.27 -5.85 2.91
C TYR A 86 18.71 -4.72 2.05
N TYR A 87 17.91 -3.85 2.65
CA TYR A 87 17.37 -2.69 1.95
C TYR A 87 17.39 -1.47 2.86
N ARG A 88 18.19 -0.47 2.50
CA ARG A 88 18.39 0.76 3.28
C ARG A 88 18.86 0.44 4.71
N PHE A 89 17.97 0.60 5.69
CA PHE A 89 18.27 0.30 7.09
C PHE A 89 17.70 -1.04 7.58
N GLN A 90 16.89 -1.73 6.77
CA GLN A 90 16.54 -3.12 7.04
C GLN A 90 17.74 -4.02 6.80
N LYS A 91 18.09 -4.77 7.83
CA LYS A 91 19.11 -5.82 7.75
C LYS A 91 18.51 -7.11 7.21
N SER A 92 19.36 -8.05 6.83
CA SER A 92 18.91 -9.39 6.40
C SER A 92 17.99 -10.06 7.42
N GLU A 93 18.25 -9.91 8.72
CA GLU A 93 17.39 -10.42 9.78
C GLU A 93 15.95 -9.88 9.74
N ASP A 94 15.74 -8.65 9.26
CA ASP A 94 14.41 -8.03 9.11
C ASP A 94 13.68 -8.58 7.87
N VAL A 95 14.42 -8.81 6.78
CA VAL A 95 13.90 -9.43 5.55
C VAL A 95 13.50 -10.87 5.82
N ILE A 96 14.39 -11.66 6.46
CA ILE A 96 14.12 -13.04 6.89
C ILE A 96 12.88 -13.07 7.78
N ALA A 97 12.79 -12.18 8.77
CA ALA A 97 11.66 -12.12 9.69
C ALA A 97 10.33 -11.88 8.97
N LEU A 98 10.30 -11.00 7.96
CA LEU A 98 9.09 -10.75 7.17
C LEU A 98 8.68 -11.98 6.36
N PHE A 99 9.61 -12.64 5.67
CA PHE A 99 9.34 -13.86 4.93
C PHE A 99 8.83 -14.98 5.83
N THR A 100 9.50 -15.21 6.96
CA THR A 100 9.09 -16.22 7.96
C THR A 100 7.71 -15.93 8.51
N ALA A 101 7.41 -14.66 8.85
CA ALA A 101 6.10 -14.28 9.35
C ALA A 101 4.99 -14.55 8.33
N LEU A 102 5.22 -14.21 7.05
CA LEU A 102 4.26 -14.44 5.97
C LEU A 102 4.12 -15.92 5.63
N LYS A 103 5.21 -16.69 5.66
CA LYS A 103 5.14 -18.16 5.53
C LYS A 103 4.23 -18.77 6.60
N ARG A 104 4.48 -18.46 7.87
CA ARG A 104 3.65 -18.95 8.99
C ARG A 104 2.20 -18.52 8.86
N LEU A 105 1.97 -17.27 8.43
CA LEU A 105 0.62 -16.77 8.21
C LEU A 105 -0.09 -17.57 7.11
N LYS A 106 0.56 -17.81 5.98
CA LYS A 106 0.03 -18.58 4.85
C LYS A 106 -0.38 -20.01 5.24
N GLU A 107 0.28 -20.61 6.24
CA GLU A 107 -0.07 -21.93 6.78
C GLU A 107 -1.34 -21.89 7.66
N LEU A 108 -1.74 -20.73 8.15
CA LEU A 108 -2.88 -20.55 9.04
C LEU A 108 -4.12 -20.01 8.33
N SER A 109 -3.96 -19.03 7.44
CA SER A 109 -5.06 -18.33 6.78
C SER A 109 -4.53 -17.50 5.61
N SER A 110 -5.42 -16.98 4.76
CA SER A 110 -5.09 -15.94 3.79
C SER A 110 -5.03 -14.56 4.46
N ILE A 111 -4.34 -13.62 3.82
CA ILE A 111 -4.31 -12.23 4.29
C ILE A 111 -5.70 -11.60 4.16
N GLU A 112 -6.44 -11.92 3.07
CA GLU A 112 -7.81 -11.45 2.88
C GLU A 112 -8.72 -11.87 4.01
N GLU A 113 -8.69 -13.15 4.41
CA GLU A 113 -9.53 -13.67 5.50
C GLU A 113 -9.24 -12.95 6.82
N LEU A 114 -7.97 -12.83 7.20
CA LEU A 114 -7.58 -12.12 8.42
C LEU A 114 -8.01 -10.67 8.41
N PHE A 115 -7.84 -9.99 7.28
CA PHE A 115 -8.29 -8.62 7.13
C PHE A 115 -9.81 -8.52 7.22
N TYR A 116 -10.53 -9.43 6.54
CA TYR A 116 -11.99 -9.47 6.52
C TYR A 116 -12.59 -9.66 7.89
N GLU A 117 -11.98 -10.50 8.75
CA GLU A 117 -12.45 -10.71 10.12
C GLU A 117 -12.56 -9.41 10.93
N GLY A 118 -11.60 -8.50 10.79
CA GLY A 118 -11.67 -7.18 11.42
C GLY A 118 -12.61 -6.20 10.69
N TYR A 119 -12.65 -6.28 9.35
CA TYR A 119 -13.43 -5.35 8.51
C TYR A 119 -14.94 -5.60 8.56
N LYS A 120 -15.39 -6.87 8.59
CA LYS A 120 -16.76 -7.28 8.28
C LYS A 120 -17.85 -6.67 9.17
N LYS A 121 -17.52 -6.36 10.42
CA LYS A 121 -18.50 -5.90 11.41
C LYS A 121 -19.06 -4.52 11.07
N GLU A 122 -18.17 -3.55 10.83
CA GLU A 122 -18.52 -2.15 10.60
C GLU A 122 -18.12 -1.68 9.18
N HIS A 123 -17.67 -2.59 8.33
CA HIS A 123 -17.07 -2.30 7.03
C HIS A 123 -15.97 -1.24 7.11
N ASN A 124 -15.16 -1.33 8.18
CA ASN A 124 -14.12 -0.36 8.50
C ASN A 124 -12.74 -0.90 8.10
N ILE A 125 -12.11 -0.23 7.14
CA ILE A 125 -10.77 -0.58 6.64
C ILE A 125 -9.70 -0.58 7.73
N LEU A 126 -9.79 0.33 8.70
CA LEU A 126 -8.79 0.42 9.76
C LEU A 126 -8.90 -0.74 10.74
N ASP A 127 -10.11 -1.23 11.04
CA ASP A 127 -10.31 -2.38 11.92
C ASP A 127 -9.77 -3.66 11.25
N GLY A 128 -10.00 -3.82 9.95
CA GLY A 128 -9.39 -4.90 9.16
C GLY A 128 -7.85 -4.83 9.17
N LEU A 129 -7.31 -3.64 8.93
CA LEU A 129 -5.85 -3.42 8.92
C LEU A 129 -5.23 -3.71 10.28
N TRP A 130 -5.86 -3.28 11.37
CA TRP A 130 -5.32 -3.49 12.71
C TRP A 130 -5.40 -4.95 13.13
N ASN A 131 -6.50 -5.64 12.84
CA ASN A 131 -6.60 -7.08 13.06
C ASN A 131 -5.48 -7.84 12.33
N PHE A 132 -5.21 -7.47 11.07
CA PHE A 132 -4.12 -8.06 10.30
C PHE A 132 -2.74 -7.78 10.91
N ILE A 133 -2.42 -6.52 11.24
CA ILE A 133 -1.11 -6.14 11.82
C ILE A 133 -0.90 -6.83 13.17
N GLU A 134 -1.92 -6.88 14.02
CA GLU A 134 -1.86 -7.54 15.33
C GLU A 134 -1.57 -9.03 15.18
N THR A 135 -2.30 -9.71 14.28
CA THR A 135 -2.11 -11.13 13.99
C THR A 135 -0.72 -11.40 13.45
N LEU A 136 -0.23 -10.62 12.48
CA LEU A 136 1.11 -10.79 11.91
C LEU A 136 2.21 -10.62 12.97
N ARG A 137 2.05 -9.68 13.89
CA ARG A 137 2.98 -9.48 15.02
C ARG A 137 2.91 -10.61 16.04
N ALA A 138 1.75 -11.19 16.27
CA ALA A 138 1.60 -12.35 17.18
C ALA A 138 2.25 -13.61 16.59
N ILE A 139 2.11 -13.83 15.27
CA ILE A 139 2.72 -14.97 14.55
C ILE A 139 4.25 -14.93 14.63
N TYR A 140 4.85 -13.74 14.51
CA TYR A 140 6.30 -13.58 14.56
C TYR A 140 6.67 -12.32 15.38
N PRO A 141 6.86 -12.46 16.70
CA PRO A 141 7.08 -11.34 17.63
C PRO A 141 8.52 -10.81 17.60
N LYS A 142 9.03 -10.46 16.41
CA LYS A 142 10.35 -9.84 16.23
C LYS A 142 10.29 -8.37 16.62
N ASN A 143 11.28 -7.91 17.40
CA ASN A 143 11.37 -6.53 17.88
C ASN A 143 12.68 -5.86 17.46
N THR A 144 12.91 -5.75 16.15
CA THR A 144 13.99 -4.93 15.59
C THR A 144 13.39 -3.65 15.00
N HIS A 145 14.21 -2.60 14.90
CA HIS A 145 13.77 -1.34 14.29
C HIS A 145 13.30 -1.55 12.83
N GLY A 146 14.05 -2.33 12.04
CA GLY A 146 13.73 -2.59 10.64
C GLY A 146 12.44 -3.38 10.47
N TYR A 147 12.24 -4.46 11.24
CA TYR A 147 11.00 -5.24 11.19
C TYR A 147 9.78 -4.44 11.67
N ASN A 148 9.92 -3.69 12.78
CA ASN A 148 8.86 -2.81 13.26
C ASN A 148 8.47 -1.74 12.25
N PHE A 149 9.43 -1.21 11.49
CA PHE A 149 9.14 -0.27 10.40
C PHE A 149 8.38 -0.94 9.25
N LEU A 150 8.71 -2.19 8.89
CA LEU A 150 7.99 -2.93 7.84
C LEU A 150 6.56 -3.23 8.24
N VAL A 151 6.38 -3.93 9.36
CA VAL A 151 5.06 -4.38 9.82
C VAL A 151 4.22 -3.25 10.42
N GLY A 152 4.86 -2.22 10.96
CA GLY A 152 4.16 -1.15 11.65
C GLY A 152 3.75 -1.51 13.07
N SER A 153 3.08 -0.59 13.74
CA SER A 153 2.56 -0.74 15.11
C SER A 153 1.12 -0.27 15.16
N LEU A 154 0.36 -0.82 16.10
CA LEU A 154 -1.01 -0.38 16.33
C LEU A 154 -1.03 0.99 17.01
N PRO A 155 -1.83 1.94 16.52
CA PRO A 155 -1.98 3.22 17.18
C PRO A 155 -2.90 3.08 18.40
N LYS A 156 -2.64 3.87 19.44
CA LYS A 156 -3.56 3.93 20.61
C LYS A 156 -4.94 4.48 20.25
N LYS A 157 -5.02 5.36 19.26
CA LYS A 157 -6.25 6.00 18.75
C LYS A 157 -6.07 6.31 17.26
N VAL A 158 -7.15 6.33 16.48
CA VAL A 158 -7.13 6.77 15.07
C VAL A 158 -6.50 8.16 14.91
N SER A 159 -6.71 9.05 15.90
CA SER A 159 -6.14 10.40 15.89
C SER A 159 -4.62 10.47 16.04
N SER A 160 -3.98 9.40 16.51
CA SER A 160 -2.52 9.28 16.61
C SER A 160 -1.92 8.35 15.54
N ALA A 161 -2.76 7.84 14.65
CA ALA A 161 -2.32 6.96 13.57
C ALA A 161 -1.57 7.74 12.48
N GLY A 162 -0.41 7.24 12.06
CA GLY A 162 0.22 7.65 10.82
C GLY A 162 -0.65 7.27 9.61
N THR A 163 -0.24 7.63 8.41
CA THR A 163 -1.04 7.42 7.19
C THR A 163 -1.16 5.95 6.77
N TYR A 164 -0.35 5.06 7.30
CA TYR A 164 -0.26 3.64 6.85
C TYR A 164 -0.22 3.49 5.32
N LYS A 165 0.39 4.45 4.62
CA LYS A 165 0.39 4.58 3.15
C LYS A 165 0.67 3.26 2.43
N ARG A 166 1.65 2.49 2.90
CA ARG A 166 2.06 1.23 2.28
C ARG A 166 0.96 0.16 2.34
N TYR A 167 0.26 0.07 3.46
CA TYR A 167 -0.89 -0.82 3.62
C TYR A 167 -2.11 -0.35 2.80
N LEU A 168 -2.41 0.95 2.82
CA LEU A 168 -3.52 1.48 2.03
C LEU A 168 -3.27 1.31 0.53
N MET A 169 -2.02 1.45 0.09
CA MET A 169 -1.60 1.16 -1.29
C MET A 169 -1.73 -0.34 -1.61
N TYR A 170 -1.32 -1.22 -0.71
CA TYR A 170 -1.52 -2.66 -0.83
C TYR A 170 -3.00 -3.02 -0.96
N LEU A 171 -3.87 -2.47 -0.10
CA LEU A 171 -5.32 -2.68 -0.15
C LEU A 171 -5.90 -2.20 -1.49
N ARG A 172 -5.45 -1.07 -2.01
CA ARG A 172 -5.82 -0.63 -3.35
C ARG A 172 -5.51 -1.71 -4.38
N TRP A 173 -4.29 -2.24 -4.39
CA TRP A 173 -3.87 -3.29 -5.33
C TRP A 173 -4.69 -4.57 -5.20
N MET A 174 -5.03 -4.96 -3.97
CA MET A 174 -5.76 -6.21 -3.72
C MET A 174 -7.24 -6.13 -4.08
N VAL A 175 -7.89 -5.00 -3.82
CA VAL A 175 -9.34 -4.86 -3.88
C VAL A 175 -9.84 -4.28 -5.21
N ARG A 176 -9.11 -3.32 -5.80
CA ARG A 176 -9.49 -2.75 -7.10
C ARG A 176 -9.06 -3.68 -8.23
N ASP A 177 -9.95 -3.86 -9.19
CA ASP A 177 -9.75 -4.69 -10.38
C ASP A 177 -9.82 -3.78 -11.61
N ASP A 178 -8.63 -3.41 -12.14
CA ASP A 178 -8.50 -2.59 -13.35
C ASP A 178 -7.20 -2.95 -14.11
N LYS A 179 -6.71 -2.07 -14.99
CA LYS A 179 -5.48 -2.35 -15.76
C LYS A 179 -4.19 -2.22 -14.97
N LEU A 180 -4.24 -1.64 -13.79
CA LEU A 180 -3.08 -1.45 -12.89
C LEU A 180 -3.18 -2.37 -11.67
N ASP A 181 -4.30 -2.30 -10.96
CA ASP A 181 -4.53 -2.99 -9.70
C ASP A 181 -4.89 -4.46 -9.94
N LEU A 182 -4.66 -5.34 -8.97
CA LEU A 182 -4.67 -6.79 -9.18
C LEU A 182 -6.03 -7.44 -8.96
N GLY A 183 -6.89 -6.85 -8.12
CA GLY A 183 -8.25 -7.32 -7.86
C GLY A 183 -8.31 -8.74 -7.32
N LEU A 184 -7.38 -9.14 -6.44
CA LEU A 184 -7.32 -10.50 -5.92
C LEU A 184 -8.35 -10.75 -4.82
N TRP A 185 -8.75 -9.71 -4.07
CA TRP A 185 -9.68 -9.80 -2.96
C TRP A 185 -11.11 -9.53 -3.39
N ARG A 186 -12.05 -10.31 -2.86
CA ARG A 186 -13.48 -10.24 -3.24
C ARG A 186 -14.40 -9.82 -2.10
N ASN A 187 -13.95 -9.97 -0.86
CA ASN A 187 -14.78 -9.73 0.32
C ASN A 187 -14.74 -8.27 0.82
N ILE A 188 -13.81 -7.48 0.31
CA ILE A 188 -13.65 -6.06 0.69
C ILE A 188 -14.23 -5.17 -0.41
N ASN A 189 -15.03 -4.17 -0.03
CA ASN A 189 -15.62 -3.28 -1.01
C ASN A 189 -14.71 -2.08 -1.28
N LYS A 190 -14.42 -1.81 -2.56
CA LYS A 190 -13.57 -0.68 -2.97
C LYS A 190 -14.09 0.70 -2.56
N LYS A 191 -15.41 0.85 -2.34
CA LYS A 191 -16.01 2.10 -1.83
C LYS A 191 -15.56 2.47 -0.43
N ASP A 192 -15.08 1.48 0.36
CA ASP A 192 -14.66 1.66 1.75
C ASP A 192 -13.16 1.93 1.89
N LEU A 193 -12.39 1.72 0.80
CA LEU A 193 -10.96 1.97 0.78
C LEU A 193 -10.62 3.44 1.11
N LEU A 194 -9.44 3.63 1.71
CA LEU A 194 -8.90 4.94 2.06
C LEU A 194 -7.74 5.32 1.15
N MET A 195 -7.60 6.61 0.85
CA MET A 195 -6.52 7.14 0.01
C MET A 195 -5.15 6.85 0.60
N PRO A 196 -4.27 6.14 -0.13
CA PRO A 196 -2.86 6.03 0.22
C PRO A 196 -2.22 7.41 0.18
N LEU A 197 -1.81 7.94 1.32
CA LEU A 197 -1.31 9.30 1.41
C LEU A 197 0.18 9.29 1.73
N ASP A 198 1.02 9.70 0.77
CA ASP A 198 2.42 10.05 0.99
C ASP A 198 2.62 11.56 1.07
N THR A 199 3.85 11.98 1.34
CA THR A 199 4.17 13.42 1.49
C THR A 199 3.98 14.22 0.19
N HIS A 200 4.16 13.60 -0.98
CA HIS A 200 3.94 14.26 -2.27
C HIS A 200 2.46 14.40 -2.56
N THR A 201 1.71 13.31 -2.44
CA THR A 201 0.25 13.29 -2.60
C THR A 201 -0.43 14.23 -1.60
N PHE A 202 0.06 14.27 -0.34
CA PHE A 202 -0.44 15.21 0.67
C PHE A 202 -0.28 16.67 0.24
N LYS A 203 0.94 17.08 -0.15
CA LYS A 203 1.23 18.45 -0.60
C LYS A 203 0.45 18.80 -1.87
N MET A 204 0.38 17.87 -2.83
CA MET A 204 -0.38 18.07 -4.06
C MET A 204 -1.87 18.25 -3.78
N SER A 205 -2.45 17.43 -2.89
CA SER A 205 -3.86 17.54 -2.49
C SER A 205 -4.16 18.90 -1.86
N GLN A 206 -3.26 19.43 -1.03
CA GLN A 206 -3.40 20.77 -0.47
C GLN A 206 -3.31 21.86 -1.55
N LYS A 207 -2.35 21.74 -2.47
CA LYS A 207 -2.15 22.70 -3.56
C LYS A 207 -3.34 22.78 -4.51
N LEU A 208 -4.01 21.63 -4.73
CA LEU A 208 -5.22 21.53 -5.55
C LEU A 208 -6.51 21.84 -4.78
N GLY A 209 -6.45 22.24 -3.50
CA GLY A 209 -7.63 22.55 -2.69
C GLY A 209 -8.47 21.33 -2.28
N LEU A 210 -7.96 20.11 -2.49
CA LEU A 210 -8.64 18.85 -2.17
C LEU A 210 -8.59 18.51 -0.68
N LEU A 211 -7.61 19.04 0.04
CA LEU A 211 -7.31 18.74 1.44
C LEU A 211 -7.00 20.04 2.19
N GLN A 212 -7.75 20.29 3.27
CA GLN A 212 -7.55 21.48 4.13
C GLN A 212 -6.67 21.19 5.35
N ARG A 213 -6.62 19.92 5.78
CA ARG A 213 -5.86 19.50 6.95
C ARG A 213 -4.37 19.74 6.78
N LYS A 214 -3.73 20.34 7.81
CA LYS A 214 -2.30 20.67 7.83
C LYS A 214 -1.42 19.52 8.34
N SER A 215 -1.99 18.59 9.11
CA SER A 215 -1.24 17.45 9.67
C SER A 215 -1.26 16.27 8.71
N TYR A 216 -0.08 15.69 8.49
CA TYR A 216 0.10 14.49 7.67
C TYR A 216 -0.15 13.24 8.54
N ASP A 217 -1.38 12.77 8.59
CA ASP A 217 -1.84 11.65 9.43
C ASP A 217 -3.02 10.90 8.81
N MET A 218 -3.55 9.89 9.49
CA MET A 218 -4.70 9.12 9.03
C MET A 218 -5.96 9.97 8.81
N LYS A 219 -6.17 11.02 9.60
CA LYS A 219 -7.32 11.91 9.40
C LYS A 219 -7.22 12.67 8.07
N ALA A 220 -6.00 13.00 7.62
CA ALA A 220 -5.81 13.60 6.30
C ALA A 220 -6.18 12.63 5.17
N SER A 221 -5.82 11.35 5.30
CA SER A 221 -6.23 10.30 4.36
C SER A 221 -7.76 10.15 4.31
N ILE A 222 -8.42 10.13 5.47
CA ILE A 222 -9.89 10.06 5.56
C ILE A 222 -10.55 11.31 4.94
N GLU A 223 -10.05 12.52 5.25
CA GLU A 223 -10.57 13.77 4.70
C GLU A 223 -10.47 13.79 3.18
N LEU A 224 -9.30 13.42 2.63
CA LEU A 224 -9.11 13.35 1.18
C LEU A 224 -10.02 12.30 0.54
N THR A 225 -10.16 11.12 1.16
CA THR A 225 -11.10 10.09 0.71
C THR A 225 -12.53 10.62 0.65
N ASN A 226 -12.97 11.36 1.69
CA ASN A 226 -14.29 11.95 1.74
C ASN A 226 -14.50 13.03 0.66
N THR A 227 -13.46 13.76 0.29
CA THR A 227 -13.50 14.69 -0.85
C THR A 227 -13.76 13.93 -2.14
N PHE A 228 -13.04 12.85 -2.40
CA PHE A 228 -13.24 12.03 -3.59
C PHE A 228 -14.55 11.23 -3.57
N LYS A 229 -15.08 10.84 -2.41
CA LYS A 229 -16.42 10.23 -2.29
C LYS A 229 -17.55 11.15 -2.78
N LYS A 230 -17.37 12.47 -2.79
CA LYS A 230 -18.32 13.40 -3.40
C LYS A 230 -18.37 13.27 -4.93
N TRP A 231 -17.26 12.87 -5.55
CA TRP A 231 -17.12 12.69 -6.99
C TRP A 231 -17.44 11.28 -7.45
N ASP A 232 -16.99 10.27 -6.67
CA ASP A 232 -17.28 8.86 -6.92
C ASP A 232 -17.48 8.11 -5.60
N LYS A 233 -18.72 7.74 -5.30
CA LYS A 233 -19.07 7.01 -4.08
C LYS A 233 -18.72 5.53 -4.16
N THR A 234 -18.50 4.99 -5.36
CA THR A 234 -18.28 3.56 -5.60
C THR A 234 -16.79 3.20 -5.67
N ASP A 235 -15.95 4.15 -6.06
CA ASP A 235 -14.50 3.97 -6.17
C ASP A 235 -13.75 5.29 -5.88
N PRO A 236 -13.78 5.77 -4.62
CA PRO A 236 -13.22 7.08 -4.26
C PRO A 236 -11.70 7.15 -4.45
N ILE A 237 -10.99 6.01 -4.41
CA ILE A 237 -9.54 6.00 -4.51
C ILE A 237 -9.01 5.77 -5.92
N LYS A 238 -9.87 5.75 -6.94
CA LYS A 238 -9.43 5.67 -8.35
C LYS A 238 -8.48 6.82 -8.74
N TYR A 239 -8.55 7.94 -8.02
CA TYR A 239 -7.73 9.13 -8.26
C TYR A 239 -6.31 9.04 -7.70
N ASP A 240 -5.99 8.02 -6.89
CA ASP A 240 -4.69 7.91 -6.20
C ASP A 240 -3.51 7.90 -7.16
N PHE A 241 -3.53 7.00 -8.14
CA PHE A 241 -2.41 6.86 -9.08
C PHE A 241 -2.26 8.09 -9.98
N ALA A 242 -3.36 8.69 -10.42
CA ALA A 242 -3.36 9.92 -11.20
C ALA A 242 -2.74 11.08 -10.40
N LEU A 243 -3.18 11.28 -9.17
CA LEU A 243 -2.67 12.33 -8.29
C LEU A 243 -1.17 12.15 -7.97
N TYR A 244 -0.74 10.92 -7.74
CA TYR A 244 0.67 10.57 -7.55
C TYR A 244 1.52 10.94 -8.78
N ARG A 245 1.08 10.55 -9.99
CA ARG A 245 1.83 10.85 -11.24
C ARG A 245 1.87 12.33 -11.56
N ILE A 246 0.77 13.06 -11.38
CA ILE A 246 0.73 14.53 -11.53
C ILE A 246 1.79 15.18 -10.63
N GLY A 247 1.87 14.74 -9.37
CA GLY A 247 2.88 15.24 -8.42
C GLY A 247 4.31 14.87 -8.80
N GLN A 248 4.52 13.67 -9.33
CA GLN A 248 5.84 13.20 -9.75
C GLN A 248 6.35 13.93 -11.01
N GLU A 249 5.47 14.23 -11.94
CA GLU A 249 5.79 14.93 -13.20
C GLU A 249 5.87 16.46 -13.04
N GLY A 250 5.57 16.98 -11.85
CA GLY A 250 5.68 18.40 -11.57
C GLY A 250 4.74 19.27 -12.40
N MET A 251 3.54 18.78 -12.68
CA MET A 251 2.53 19.50 -13.50
C MET A 251 1.97 20.75 -12.80
N PHE A 252 2.27 20.97 -11.52
CA PHE A 252 1.85 22.11 -10.70
C PHE A 252 2.94 22.61 -9.76
#